data_1d907e52cab4cee0fd3a3740421f0cdc
#
_entry.id   1d907e52cab4cee0fd3a3740421f0cdc
#
_cell.length_a   1.000
_cell.length_b   1.000
_cell.length_c   1.000
_cell.angle_alpha   90.00
_cell.angle_beta   90.00
_cell.angle_gamma   90.00
#
_symmetry.space_group_name_H-M   'P 1'
#
loop_
_entity.id
_entity.type
_entity.pdbx_description
1 polymer ?
#
loop_
_entity_poly.entity_id
_entity_poly.type
_entity_poly.pdbx_seq_one_letter_code
_entity_poly.pdbx_strand_id
1 'polypeptide(L)'
;MRFLHILILLIFNYNSFSQEFSFFNADFSATSLSLGGNVITKSDDISLTYKTTSLLNQSQINHIAFDYLSLSNEINLFSFVYANELKKFGMYNIGVKNLNYGNFQGYDANGFQTNEFHANDLMFFTGISKMIIKDLTLGLNLELLNSNYESFSALAIASNTSLTYNDKKRKLIFSISLNNVGKQIDGFTDIKEKIPTSLKFGMSKSLNHLPFTYYISLHDLQRFDISGPVQASQSYRDDETILKKMFYHVNIGGELNPFKKNLFLRFGFNFQKRYQMMLRNIPQLAGFSSGVGIKFSSFSLDYAIISNHISSVSNVFSLKMNLSSFVPNGKKD
;
A
#
# COMPACT_ATOMS: atom_id res chain seq x y z
N MET A 1 14.06 -29.38 11.42
CA MET A 1 15.13 -28.34 11.40
C MET A 1 15.79 -28.17 10.03
N ARG A 2 16.06 -29.15 9.20
CA ARG A 2 16.67 -28.98 7.86
C ARG A 2 15.83 -28.17 6.86
N PHE A 3 14.51 -28.24 6.91
CA PHE A 3 13.61 -27.45 6.04
C PHE A 3 13.61 -25.96 6.37
N LEU A 4 13.84 -25.56 7.61
CA LEU A 4 13.89 -24.16 8.03
C LEU A 4 15.14 -23.45 7.51
N HIS A 5 16.27 -24.15 7.41
CA HIS A 5 17.53 -23.62 6.86
C HIS A 5 17.49 -23.44 5.34
N ILE A 6 16.74 -24.27 4.62
CA ILE A 6 16.54 -24.15 3.16
C ILE A 6 15.63 -22.94 2.85
N LEU A 7 14.63 -22.68 3.68
CA LEU A 7 13.76 -21.51 3.52
C LEU A 7 14.51 -20.19 3.76
N ILE A 8 15.46 -20.17 4.70
CA ILE A 8 16.29 -18.98 5.00
C ILE A 8 17.32 -18.72 3.89
N LEU A 9 17.89 -19.76 3.26
CA LEU A 9 18.87 -19.62 2.18
C LEU A 9 18.29 -19.12 0.84
N LEU A 10 16.99 -19.27 0.60
CA LEU A 10 16.32 -18.76 -0.60
C LEU A 10 16.04 -17.25 -0.57
N ILE A 11 16.24 -16.59 0.57
CA ILE A 11 15.94 -15.16 0.77
C ILE A 11 17.12 -14.24 0.36
N PHE A 12 18.33 -14.78 0.20
CA PHE A 12 19.53 -13.99 -0.08
C PHE A 12 20.02 -14.11 -1.53
N ASN A 13 19.26 -13.57 -2.47
CA ASN A 13 19.79 -13.29 -3.79
C ASN A 13 19.92 -11.77 -3.99
N TYR A 14 21.14 -11.29 -3.81
CA TYR A 14 21.53 -9.93 -4.17
C TYR A 14 21.56 -9.80 -5.68
N ASN A 15 20.82 -8.86 -6.23
CA ASN A 15 21.16 -8.26 -7.51
C ASN A 15 20.46 -6.91 -7.75
N SER A 16 21.24 -6.02 -8.27
CA SER A 16 21.04 -4.80 -9.07
C SER A 16 19.63 -4.15 -9.13
N PHE A 17 19.64 -2.87 -8.84
CA PHE A 17 18.54 -1.95 -8.90
C PHE A 17 18.11 -1.69 -10.35
N SER A 18 16.96 -2.14 -10.73
CA SER A 18 16.07 -1.45 -11.63
C SER A 18 14.75 -1.25 -10.89
N GLN A 19 14.22 -0.04 -10.89
CA GLN A 19 13.08 0.36 -10.07
C GLN A 19 11.82 0.50 -10.94
N GLU A 20 11.67 -0.35 -11.95
CA GLU A 20 10.69 -0.11 -13.01
C GLU A 20 9.26 -0.51 -12.64
N PHE A 21 8.98 -1.47 -11.84
CA PHE A 21 7.61 -1.78 -11.42
C PHE A 21 7.24 -1.23 -10.02
N SER A 22 7.60 0.03 -9.74
CA SER A 22 7.29 0.70 -8.46
C SER A 22 5.78 0.77 -8.15
N PHE A 23 4.93 0.72 -9.18
CA PHE A 23 3.47 0.71 -9.05
C PHE A 23 2.95 -0.47 -8.24
N PHE A 24 3.61 -1.64 -8.28
CA PHE A 24 3.26 -2.75 -7.39
C PHE A 24 3.31 -2.35 -5.91
N ASN A 25 4.23 -1.48 -5.50
CA ASN A 25 4.35 -1.03 -4.11
C ASN A 25 3.52 0.22 -3.77
N ALA A 26 2.85 0.85 -4.74
CA ALA A 26 2.08 2.05 -4.51
C ALA A 26 0.93 1.80 -3.52
N ASP A 27 0.93 2.57 -2.43
CA ASP A 27 -0.16 2.66 -1.46
C ASP A 27 -1.07 3.84 -1.83
N PHE A 28 -2.38 3.68 -1.70
CA PHE A 28 -3.35 4.68 -2.16
C PHE A 28 -4.54 4.87 -1.20
N SER A 29 -4.62 4.09 -0.13
CA SER A 29 -5.64 4.31 0.90
C SER A 29 -5.31 5.54 1.74
N ALA A 30 -6.26 6.48 1.84
CA ALA A 30 -6.12 7.65 2.70
C ALA A 30 -5.86 7.24 4.16
N THR A 31 -6.46 6.14 4.61
CA THR A 31 -6.24 5.61 5.95
C THR A 31 -4.80 5.14 6.15
N SER A 32 -4.26 4.32 5.23
CA SER A 32 -2.89 3.82 5.34
C SER A 32 -1.88 4.96 5.26
N LEU A 33 -2.04 5.82 4.26
CA LEU A 33 -1.11 6.90 3.99
C LEU A 33 -1.10 7.95 5.11
N SER A 34 -2.24 8.23 5.77
CA SER A 34 -2.30 9.09 6.95
C SER A 34 -1.61 8.51 8.18
N LEU A 35 -1.40 7.20 8.23
CA LEU A 35 -0.71 6.46 9.29
C LEU A 35 0.77 6.17 8.96
N GLY A 36 1.35 6.85 7.98
CA GLY A 36 2.75 6.70 7.57
C GLY A 36 2.96 5.78 6.38
N GLY A 37 1.91 5.14 5.86
CA GLY A 37 1.97 4.15 4.78
C GLY A 37 2.39 2.75 5.25
N ASN A 38 2.33 1.78 4.32
CA ASN A 38 2.67 0.38 4.59
C ASN A 38 1.88 -0.28 5.74
N VAL A 39 0.67 0.20 6.05
CA VAL A 39 -0.16 -0.36 7.10
C VAL A 39 -0.77 -1.69 6.64
N ILE A 40 -0.52 -2.76 7.40
CA ILE A 40 -1.01 -4.12 7.11
C ILE A 40 -1.84 -4.71 8.25
N THR A 41 -2.34 -3.87 9.18
CA THR A 41 -3.09 -4.31 10.37
C THR A 41 -4.40 -3.55 10.58
N LYS A 42 -4.83 -2.73 9.62
CA LYS A 42 -6.10 -1.98 9.68
C LYS A 42 -7.22 -2.84 9.07
N SER A 43 -7.89 -3.65 9.90
CA SER A 43 -8.84 -4.67 9.46
C SER A 43 -10.22 -4.13 9.06
N ASP A 44 -10.50 -2.86 9.22
CA ASP A 44 -11.73 -2.19 8.79
C ASP A 44 -11.56 -1.37 7.50
N ASP A 45 -10.37 -1.44 6.89
CA ASP A 45 -10.08 -0.80 5.61
C ASP A 45 -9.98 -1.82 4.47
N ILE A 46 -11.03 -1.88 3.63
CA ILE A 46 -11.09 -2.78 2.47
C ILE A 46 -10.02 -2.42 1.42
N SER A 47 -9.62 -1.15 1.30
CA SER A 47 -8.61 -0.70 0.34
C SER A 47 -7.24 -1.35 0.56
N LEU A 48 -6.95 -1.86 1.76
CA LEU A 48 -5.66 -2.53 2.07
C LEU A 48 -5.64 -4.02 1.67
N THR A 49 -6.80 -4.58 1.34
CA THR A 49 -6.95 -6.03 1.18
C THR A 49 -6.29 -6.58 -0.08
N TYR A 50 -5.92 -5.72 -1.04
CA TYR A 50 -5.15 -6.15 -2.21
C TYR A 50 -3.72 -6.56 -1.85
N LYS A 51 -3.09 -5.93 -0.87
CA LYS A 51 -1.74 -6.29 -0.36
C LYS A 51 -1.79 -7.27 0.80
N THR A 52 -2.78 -7.14 1.66
CA THR A 52 -2.93 -7.94 2.86
C THR A 52 -4.33 -8.55 2.89
N THR A 53 -4.56 -9.52 2.01
CA THR A 53 -5.88 -10.13 1.82
C THR A 53 -6.39 -10.83 3.08
N SER A 54 -5.50 -11.25 3.98
CA SER A 54 -5.87 -11.78 5.30
C SER A 54 -6.59 -10.79 6.23
N LEU A 55 -6.66 -9.49 5.86
CA LEU A 55 -7.49 -8.50 6.57
C LEU A 55 -8.98 -8.61 6.22
N LEU A 56 -9.35 -9.29 5.13
CA LEU A 56 -10.73 -9.52 4.78
C LEU A 56 -11.46 -10.26 5.88
N ASN A 57 -12.63 -9.76 6.26
CA ASN A 57 -13.45 -10.31 7.32
C ASN A 57 -14.94 -10.08 7.05
N GLN A 58 -15.82 -10.75 7.79
CA GLN A 58 -17.27 -10.71 7.58
C GLN A 58 -17.90 -9.31 7.67
N SER A 59 -17.27 -8.35 8.36
CA SER A 59 -17.79 -6.98 8.40
C SER A 59 -17.66 -6.23 7.08
N GLN A 60 -16.94 -6.80 6.12
CA GLN A 60 -16.68 -6.21 4.79
C GLN A 60 -17.50 -6.87 3.67
N ILE A 61 -18.46 -7.72 4.01
CA ILE A 61 -19.40 -8.31 3.02
C ILE A 61 -20.16 -7.18 2.32
N ASN A 62 -20.21 -7.24 0.97
CA ASN A 62 -20.84 -6.24 0.11
C ASN A 62 -20.29 -4.82 0.29
N HIS A 63 -19.00 -4.70 0.61
CA HIS A 63 -18.33 -3.39 0.69
C HIS A 63 -17.62 -3.07 -0.62
N ILE A 64 -17.63 -1.78 -0.95
CA ILE A 64 -16.79 -1.18 -1.99
C ILE A 64 -15.94 -0.07 -1.41
N ALA A 65 -14.80 0.17 -2.05
CA ALA A 65 -13.97 1.33 -1.79
C ALA A 65 -13.52 1.95 -3.10
N PHE A 66 -13.45 3.27 -3.10
CA PHE A 66 -12.83 4.11 -4.13
C PHE A 66 -11.75 4.94 -3.47
N ASP A 67 -10.57 4.94 -4.06
CA ASP A 67 -9.47 5.77 -3.60
C ASP A 67 -8.97 6.62 -4.75
N TYR A 68 -8.61 7.85 -4.41
CA TYR A 68 -8.01 8.81 -5.33
C TYR A 68 -6.81 9.47 -4.65
N LEU A 69 -5.66 9.38 -5.28
CA LEU A 69 -4.42 10.00 -4.84
C LEU A 69 -3.91 10.92 -5.94
N SER A 70 -3.73 12.19 -5.62
CA SER A 70 -3.03 13.15 -6.47
C SER A 70 -1.61 13.34 -5.97
N LEU A 71 -0.62 12.94 -6.78
CA LEU A 71 0.81 13.03 -6.45
C LEU A 71 1.41 14.38 -6.87
N SER A 72 1.02 14.90 -8.03
CA SER A 72 1.41 16.19 -8.59
C SER A 72 0.43 16.57 -9.70
N ASN A 73 0.58 17.73 -10.31
CA ASN A 73 -0.40 18.36 -11.19
C ASN A 73 -1.10 17.47 -12.21
N GLU A 74 -0.45 16.39 -12.68
CA GLU A 74 -1.01 15.52 -13.70
C GLU A 74 -0.97 14.03 -13.31
N ILE A 75 -0.18 13.65 -12.30
CA ILE A 75 -0.03 12.25 -11.88
C ILE A 75 -1.10 11.91 -10.85
N ASN A 76 -2.02 11.04 -11.25
CA ASN A 76 -3.17 10.65 -10.44
C ASN A 76 -3.30 9.13 -10.37
N LEU A 77 -3.60 8.64 -9.19
CA LEU A 77 -3.87 7.23 -8.96
C LEU A 77 -5.32 7.05 -8.51
N PHE A 78 -5.99 6.08 -9.14
CA PHE A 78 -7.35 5.64 -8.80
C PHE A 78 -7.32 4.18 -8.39
N SER A 79 -8.18 3.81 -7.44
CA SER A 79 -8.46 2.41 -7.17
C SER A 79 -9.93 2.17 -6.91
N PHE A 80 -10.34 0.96 -7.22
CA PHE A 80 -11.65 0.42 -6.88
C PHE A 80 -11.49 -0.98 -6.33
N VAL A 81 -12.14 -1.27 -5.22
CA VAL A 81 -12.15 -2.58 -4.58
C VAL A 81 -13.58 -2.96 -4.21
N TYR A 82 -13.95 -4.20 -4.48
CA TYR A 82 -15.16 -4.83 -4.00
C TYR A 82 -14.81 -6.06 -3.18
N ALA A 83 -15.47 -6.27 -2.05
CA ALA A 83 -15.32 -7.46 -1.22
C ALA A 83 -16.66 -8.10 -0.89
N ASN A 84 -16.65 -9.44 -0.89
CA ASN A 84 -17.81 -10.23 -0.51
C ASN A 84 -17.39 -11.60 0.01
N GLU A 85 -18.34 -12.46 0.33
CA GLU A 85 -18.14 -13.81 0.83
C GLU A 85 -18.50 -14.87 -0.22
N LEU A 86 -17.63 -15.86 -0.37
CA LEU A 86 -17.92 -17.13 -1.04
C LEU A 86 -18.16 -18.20 0.03
N LYS A 87 -19.42 -18.54 0.31
CA LYS A 87 -19.85 -19.37 1.47
C LYS A 87 -18.96 -20.58 1.80
N LYS A 88 -18.36 -21.23 0.80
CA LYS A 88 -17.50 -22.42 0.99
C LYS A 88 -16.01 -22.09 1.08
N PHE A 89 -15.58 -20.97 0.49
CA PHE A 89 -14.16 -20.69 0.27
C PHE A 89 -13.64 -19.57 1.19
N GLY A 90 -14.50 -18.74 1.73
CA GLY A 90 -14.14 -17.61 2.59
C GLY A 90 -14.47 -16.26 1.96
N MET A 91 -13.79 -15.21 2.41
CA MET A 91 -13.94 -13.86 1.87
C MET A 91 -13.10 -13.69 0.60
N TYR A 92 -13.59 -12.88 -0.34
CA TYR A 92 -12.82 -12.52 -1.53
C TYR A 92 -12.88 -11.02 -1.80
N ASN A 93 -11.91 -10.53 -2.53
CA ASN A 93 -11.90 -9.22 -3.12
C ASN A 93 -11.63 -9.31 -4.62
N ILE A 94 -12.07 -8.30 -5.34
CA ILE A 94 -11.71 -8.01 -6.72
C ILE A 94 -11.56 -6.50 -6.87
N GLY A 95 -10.64 -6.08 -7.68
CA GLY A 95 -10.45 -4.65 -7.86
C GLY A 95 -9.52 -4.29 -9.00
N VAL A 96 -9.41 -3.00 -9.19
CA VAL A 96 -8.58 -2.38 -10.21
C VAL A 96 -7.86 -1.17 -9.63
N LYS A 97 -6.63 -0.94 -10.06
CA LYS A 97 -5.83 0.26 -9.79
C LYS A 97 -5.33 0.82 -11.10
N ASN A 98 -5.37 2.12 -11.22
CA ASN A 98 -4.82 2.82 -12.37
C ASN A 98 -3.95 3.98 -11.91
N LEU A 99 -2.74 4.08 -12.43
CA LEU A 99 -1.85 5.22 -12.28
C LEU A 99 -1.71 5.89 -13.64
N ASN A 100 -2.23 7.09 -13.73
CA ASN A 100 -2.10 7.95 -14.90
C ASN A 100 -0.98 8.95 -14.65
N TYR A 101 0.00 8.99 -15.54
CA TYR A 101 1.16 9.88 -15.45
C TYR A 101 0.91 11.23 -16.16
N GLY A 102 -0.26 11.43 -16.78
CA GLY A 102 -0.60 12.63 -17.55
C GLY A 102 -0.21 12.53 -19.02
N ASN A 103 -0.18 13.68 -19.67
CA ASN A 103 0.15 13.84 -21.07
C ASN A 103 1.58 14.35 -21.22
N PHE A 104 2.30 13.84 -22.19
CA PHE A 104 3.66 14.24 -22.49
C PHE A 104 3.74 14.77 -23.90
N GLN A 105 4.38 15.94 -24.08
CA GLN A 105 4.68 16.46 -25.39
C GLN A 105 5.87 15.71 -26.00
N GLY A 106 5.65 15.06 -27.14
CA GLY A 106 6.72 14.40 -27.89
C GLY A 106 7.61 15.42 -28.64
N TYR A 107 8.87 15.05 -28.82
CA TYR A 107 9.84 15.81 -29.62
C TYR A 107 10.64 14.85 -30.51
N ASP A 108 10.91 15.28 -31.74
CA ASP A 108 11.80 14.54 -32.64
C ASP A 108 13.29 14.77 -32.30
N ALA A 109 14.18 14.08 -33.02
CA ALA A 109 15.63 14.19 -32.79
C ALA A 109 16.20 15.60 -33.09
N ASN A 110 15.44 16.47 -33.77
CA ASN A 110 15.81 17.86 -34.08
C ASN A 110 15.20 18.86 -33.07
N GLY A 111 14.39 18.35 -32.10
CA GLY A 111 13.74 19.20 -31.11
C GLY A 111 12.42 19.80 -31.56
N PHE A 112 11.86 19.39 -32.70
CA PHE A 112 10.53 19.81 -33.13
C PHE A 112 9.46 19.02 -32.39
N GLN A 113 8.37 19.70 -32.02
CA GLN A 113 7.22 19.06 -31.36
C GLN A 113 6.58 18.04 -32.30
N THR A 114 6.32 16.84 -31.74
CA THR A 114 5.56 15.78 -32.37
C THR A 114 4.20 15.60 -31.67
N ASN A 115 3.52 14.48 -31.86
CA ASN A 115 2.26 14.22 -31.21
C ASN A 115 2.44 14.04 -29.69
N GLU A 116 1.40 14.41 -28.93
CA GLU A 116 1.31 14.10 -27.50
C GLU A 116 1.14 12.60 -27.31
N PHE A 117 1.69 12.06 -26.21
CA PHE A 117 1.50 10.69 -25.81
C PHE A 117 1.11 10.58 -24.35
N HIS A 118 0.53 9.44 -23.97
CA HIS A 118 0.09 9.13 -22.62
C HIS A 118 0.92 8.00 -22.04
N ALA A 119 1.05 8.02 -20.69
CA ALA A 119 1.63 6.91 -19.94
C ALA A 119 0.66 6.51 -18.82
N ASN A 120 0.42 5.20 -18.68
CA ASN A 120 -0.42 4.68 -17.61
C ASN A 120 -0.03 3.26 -17.20
N ASP A 121 -0.29 2.95 -15.93
CA ASP A 121 -0.24 1.60 -15.37
C ASP A 121 -1.65 1.18 -14.96
N LEU A 122 -2.10 0.01 -15.42
CA LEU A 122 -3.39 -0.58 -15.07
C LEU A 122 -3.18 -1.94 -14.44
N MET A 123 -3.64 -2.11 -13.19
CA MET A 123 -3.52 -3.36 -12.46
C MET A 123 -4.89 -3.90 -12.11
N PHE A 124 -5.16 -5.14 -12.47
CA PHE A 124 -6.27 -5.93 -11.97
C PHE A 124 -5.79 -6.84 -10.85
N PHE A 125 -6.60 -7.01 -9.82
CA PHE A 125 -6.28 -7.92 -8.73
C PHE A 125 -7.52 -8.64 -8.22
N THR A 126 -7.29 -9.83 -7.70
CA THR A 126 -8.30 -10.61 -6.99
C THR A 126 -7.64 -11.45 -5.91
N GLY A 127 -8.33 -11.60 -4.80
CA GLY A 127 -7.80 -12.34 -3.67
C GLY A 127 -8.87 -13.09 -2.90
N ILE A 128 -8.40 -14.07 -2.13
CA ILE A 128 -9.24 -14.87 -1.25
C ILE A 128 -8.60 -14.98 0.12
N SER A 129 -9.42 -14.94 1.16
CA SER A 129 -8.98 -15.17 2.53
C SER A 129 -9.83 -16.16 3.26
N LYS A 130 -9.20 -16.93 4.14
CA LYS A 130 -9.87 -17.92 4.96
C LYS A 130 -9.25 -17.98 6.36
N MET A 131 -10.10 -18.00 7.36
CA MET A 131 -9.67 -18.29 8.74
C MET A 131 -9.27 -19.76 8.83
N ILE A 132 -8.00 -20.03 9.13
CA ILE A 132 -7.44 -21.40 9.21
C ILE A 132 -7.51 -21.99 10.61
N ILE A 133 -7.33 -21.15 11.63
CA ILE A 133 -7.60 -21.47 13.03
C ILE A 133 -8.19 -20.22 13.68
N LYS A 134 -8.67 -20.36 14.91
CA LYS A 134 -9.26 -19.24 15.64
C LYS A 134 -8.32 -18.04 15.64
N ASP A 135 -8.88 -16.88 15.27
CA ASP A 135 -8.21 -15.56 15.23
C ASP A 135 -7.04 -15.45 14.22
N LEU A 136 -6.76 -16.50 13.41
CA LEU A 136 -5.70 -16.51 12.41
C LEU A 136 -6.27 -16.70 11.01
N THR A 137 -6.08 -15.72 10.15
CA THR A 137 -6.56 -15.68 8.76
C THR A 137 -5.41 -15.70 7.78
N LEU A 138 -5.48 -16.59 6.79
CA LEU A 138 -4.58 -16.64 5.64
C LEU A 138 -5.25 -15.91 4.47
N GLY A 139 -4.49 -15.13 3.71
CA GLY A 139 -4.92 -14.45 2.51
C GLY A 139 -3.95 -14.68 1.36
N LEU A 140 -4.52 -14.86 0.16
CA LEU A 140 -3.79 -14.96 -1.11
C LEU A 140 -4.39 -13.95 -2.08
N ASN A 141 -3.54 -13.29 -2.87
CA ASN A 141 -3.95 -12.36 -3.91
C ASN A 141 -3.15 -12.60 -5.18
N LEU A 142 -3.77 -12.37 -6.33
CA LEU A 142 -3.14 -12.36 -7.65
C LEU A 142 -3.30 -10.97 -8.25
N GLU A 143 -2.25 -10.48 -8.89
CA GLU A 143 -2.17 -9.17 -9.52
C GLU A 143 -1.68 -9.34 -10.95
N LEU A 144 -2.34 -8.66 -11.89
CA LEU A 144 -1.96 -8.56 -13.29
C LEU A 144 -1.80 -7.08 -13.62
N LEU A 145 -0.58 -6.68 -13.93
CA LEU A 145 -0.22 -5.30 -14.28
C LEU A 145 0.05 -5.20 -15.79
N ASN A 146 -0.62 -4.26 -16.42
CA ASN A 146 -0.36 -3.81 -17.79
C ASN A 146 0.11 -2.35 -17.75
N SER A 147 1.32 -2.10 -18.22
CA SER A 147 1.92 -0.77 -18.33
C SER A 147 2.00 -0.37 -19.78
N ASN A 148 1.53 0.85 -20.12
CA ASN A 148 1.56 1.38 -21.47
C ASN A 148 2.20 2.77 -21.45
N TYR A 149 3.32 2.93 -22.15
CA TYR A 149 4.08 4.17 -22.25
C TYR A 149 4.32 4.48 -23.72
N GLU A 150 3.59 5.46 -24.27
CA GLU A 150 3.59 5.79 -25.69
C GLU A 150 3.20 4.57 -26.55
N SER A 151 4.14 4.04 -27.32
CA SER A 151 3.99 2.84 -28.19
C SER A 151 4.46 1.55 -27.52
N PHE A 152 5.02 1.63 -26.32
CA PHE A 152 5.57 0.48 -25.60
C PHE A 152 4.58 -0.06 -24.57
N SER A 153 4.54 -1.38 -24.44
CA SER A 153 3.72 -2.04 -23.43
C SER A 153 4.52 -3.08 -22.65
N ALA A 154 4.14 -3.29 -21.40
CA ALA A 154 4.71 -4.34 -20.58
C ALA A 154 3.61 -5.03 -19.77
N LEU A 155 3.76 -6.34 -19.58
CA LEU A 155 2.82 -7.16 -18.81
C LEU A 155 3.55 -7.90 -17.71
N ALA A 156 3.02 -7.81 -16.49
CA ALA A 156 3.58 -8.49 -15.32
C ALA A 156 2.51 -9.16 -14.48
N ILE A 157 2.85 -10.30 -13.88
CA ILE A 157 1.99 -11.01 -12.94
C ILE A 157 2.71 -11.18 -11.62
N ALA A 158 1.98 -10.94 -10.51
CA ALA A 158 2.50 -11.13 -9.17
C ALA A 158 1.44 -11.73 -8.25
N SER A 159 1.90 -12.26 -7.11
CA SER A 159 1.05 -12.77 -6.04
C SER A 159 1.46 -12.19 -4.70
N ASN A 160 0.49 -12.01 -3.81
CA ASN A 160 0.69 -11.61 -2.43
C ASN A 160 0.16 -12.70 -1.51
N THR A 161 0.93 -13.03 -0.48
CA THR A 161 0.51 -13.96 0.57
C THR A 161 0.56 -13.22 1.90
N SER A 162 -0.47 -13.35 2.70
CA SER A 162 -0.55 -12.67 3.99
C SER A 162 -1.16 -13.55 5.06
N LEU A 163 -0.74 -13.32 6.30
CA LEU A 163 -1.23 -13.99 7.49
C LEU A 163 -1.51 -12.95 8.57
N THR A 164 -2.74 -12.94 9.10
CA THR A 164 -3.16 -11.99 10.14
C THR A 164 -3.69 -12.74 11.35
N TYR A 165 -3.13 -12.43 12.51
CA TYR A 165 -3.63 -12.82 13.83
C TYR A 165 -4.36 -11.64 14.48
N ASN A 166 -5.64 -11.83 14.82
CA ASN A 166 -6.50 -10.77 15.36
C ASN A 166 -7.06 -11.17 16.72
N ASP A 167 -6.34 -10.83 17.81
CA ASP A 167 -6.82 -11.01 19.17
C ASP A 167 -7.83 -9.92 19.57
N LYS A 168 -9.11 -10.21 19.39
CA LYS A 168 -10.21 -9.29 19.72
C LYS A 168 -10.27 -8.96 21.20
N LYS A 169 -9.85 -9.86 22.10
CA LYS A 169 -9.88 -9.63 23.55
C LYS A 169 -8.83 -8.61 23.97
N ARG A 170 -7.63 -8.72 23.41
CA ARG A 170 -6.52 -7.80 23.68
C ARG A 170 -6.53 -6.59 22.75
N LYS A 171 -7.44 -6.54 21.76
CA LYS A 171 -7.50 -5.52 20.70
C LYS A 171 -6.15 -5.36 20.02
N LEU A 172 -5.52 -6.46 19.69
CA LEU A 172 -4.18 -6.55 19.14
C LEU A 172 -4.22 -7.30 17.82
N ILE A 173 -3.63 -6.73 16.78
CA ILE A 173 -3.51 -7.35 15.47
C ILE A 173 -2.03 -7.44 15.11
N PHE A 174 -1.61 -8.62 14.68
CA PHE A 174 -0.33 -8.86 14.03
C PHE A 174 -0.58 -9.33 12.60
N SER A 175 0.20 -8.83 11.67
CA SER A 175 0.17 -9.29 10.29
C SER A 175 1.58 -9.44 9.73
N ILE A 176 1.75 -10.45 8.89
CA ILE A 176 2.93 -10.61 8.04
C ILE A 176 2.44 -10.76 6.60
N SER A 177 3.12 -10.12 5.65
CA SER A 177 2.80 -10.26 4.24
C SER A 177 4.06 -10.32 3.40
N LEU A 178 4.06 -11.24 2.44
CA LEU A 178 5.05 -11.34 1.36
C LEU A 178 4.35 -10.92 0.08
N ASN A 179 4.76 -9.79 -0.45
CA ASN A 179 4.09 -9.12 -1.55
C ASN A 179 4.94 -9.15 -2.82
N ASN A 180 4.26 -9.09 -3.97
CA ASN A 180 4.85 -8.94 -5.29
C ASN A 180 5.80 -10.08 -5.67
N VAL A 181 5.47 -11.31 -5.29
CA VAL A 181 6.19 -12.51 -5.75
C VAL A 181 5.71 -12.82 -7.15
N GLY A 182 6.50 -12.49 -8.16
CA GLY A 182 6.05 -12.60 -9.53
C GLY A 182 7.14 -12.39 -10.56
N LYS A 183 6.73 -12.23 -11.80
CA LYS A 183 7.62 -12.02 -12.94
C LYS A 183 6.95 -11.17 -14.02
N GLN A 184 7.76 -10.47 -14.77
CA GLN A 184 7.37 -9.85 -16.04
C GLN A 184 7.14 -10.94 -17.09
N ILE A 185 5.99 -10.88 -17.76
CA ILE A 185 5.63 -11.79 -18.86
C ILE A 185 6.17 -11.21 -20.16
N ASP A 186 5.85 -9.94 -20.39
CA ASP A 186 6.28 -9.16 -21.56
C ASP A 186 6.89 -7.84 -21.09
N GLY A 187 7.90 -7.32 -21.75
CA GLY A 187 8.66 -6.15 -21.33
C GLY A 187 8.75 -5.07 -22.39
N PHE A 188 9.09 -3.86 -21.98
CA PHE A 188 9.38 -2.75 -22.90
C PHE A 188 10.60 -3.05 -23.80
N THR A 189 11.47 -3.93 -23.36
CA THR A 189 12.68 -4.38 -24.04
C THR A 189 12.81 -5.90 -23.89
N ASP A 190 13.78 -6.49 -24.59
CA ASP A 190 14.12 -7.92 -24.46
C ASP A 190 14.65 -8.29 -23.06
N ILE A 191 15.07 -7.29 -22.28
CA ILE A 191 15.56 -7.49 -20.90
C ILE A 191 14.37 -7.47 -19.95
N LYS A 192 14.11 -8.61 -19.30
CA LYS A 192 13.04 -8.72 -18.29
C LYS A 192 13.49 -8.15 -16.95
N GLU A 193 12.63 -7.31 -16.41
CA GLU A 193 12.87 -6.64 -15.14
C GLU A 193 12.32 -7.44 -13.96
N LYS A 194 12.91 -7.24 -12.78
CA LYS A 194 12.48 -7.89 -11.55
C LYS A 194 11.36 -7.09 -10.90
N ILE A 195 10.30 -7.79 -10.50
CA ILE A 195 9.24 -7.20 -9.67
C ILE A 195 9.80 -7.00 -8.24
N PRO A 196 9.54 -5.83 -7.61
CA PRO A 196 10.08 -5.52 -6.28
C PRO A 196 9.32 -6.30 -5.19
N THR A 197 9.75 -7.52 -4.89
CA THR A 197 9.23 -8.31 -3.77
C THR A 197 9.43 -7.58 -2.45
N SER A 198 8.42 -7.58 -1.57
CA SER A 198 8.46 -6.91 -0.28
C SER A 198 7.92 -7.80 0.85
N LEU A 199 8.76 -8.06 1.85
CA LEU A 199 8.34 -8.70 3.10
C LEU A 199 8.01 -7.62 4.13
N LYS A 200 6.78 -7.69 4.68
CA LYS A 200 6.27 -6.73 5.66
C LYS A 200 5.83 -7.43 6.94
N PHE A 201 6.02 -6.75 8.06
CA PHE A 201 5.44 -7.11 9.35
C PHE A 201 4.71 -5.91 9.92
N GLY A 202 3.56 -6.12 10.54
CA GLY A 202 2.77 -5.06 11.16
C GLY A 202 2.19 -5.47 12.50
N MET A 203 2.05 -4.47 13.37
CA MET A 203 1.37 -4.59 14.64
C MET A 203 0.47 -3.38 14.84
N SER A 204 -0.74 -3.61 15.32
CA SER A 204 -1.60 -2.52 15.82
C SER A 204 -2.25 -2.92 17.14
N LYS A 205 -2.42 -1.92 18.01
CA LYS A 205 -3.11 -2.12 19.29
C LYS A 205 -3.97 -0.93 19.65
N SER A 206 -5.24 -1.19 19.92
CA SER A 206 -6.16 -0.20 20.50
C SER A 206 -6.08 -0.24 22.02
N LEU A 207 -5.96 0.94 22.62
CA LEU A 207 -5.89 1.08 24.09
C LEU A 207 -7.27 0.92 24.70
N ASN A 208 -7.33 0.32 25.91
CA ASN A 208 -8.62 0.05 26.56
C ASN A 208 -9.26 1.31 27.18
N HIS A 209 -8.43 2.19 27.70
CA HIS A 209 -8.88 3.37 28.46
C HIS A 209 -8.81 4.67 27.67
N LEU A 210 -8.11 4.66 26.53
CA LEU A 210 -7.99 5.80 25.63
C LEU A 210 -8.57 5.46 24.27
N PRO A 211 -9.22 6.40 23.58
CA PRO A 211 -9.74 6.20 22.22
C PRO A 211 -8.60 6.31 21.19
N PHE A 212 -7.52 5.59 21.41
CA PHE A 212 -6.30 5.64 20.64
C PHE A 212 -5.84 4.25 20.20
N THR A 213 -5.45 4.15 18.94
CA THR A 213 -4.84 2.95 18.34
C THR A 213 -3.48 3.34 17.78
N TYR A 214 -2.43 2.61 18.11
CA TYR A 214 -1.13 2.77 17.47
C TYR A 214 -0.86 1.66 16.46
N TYR A 215 -0.08 2.01 15.45
CA TYR A 215 0.31 1.16 14.34
C TYR A 215 1.83 1.22 14.21
N ILE A 216 2.45 0.07 14.07
CA ILE A 216 3.87 -0.08 13.75
C ILE A 216 3.94 -1.01 12.55
N SER A 217 4.60 -0.56 11.50
CA SER A 217 4.81 -1.35 10.28
C SER A 217 6.29 -1.39 9.96
N LEU A 218 6.77 -2.57 9.63
CA LEU A 218 8.11 -2.82 9.10
C LEU A 218 7.95 -3.28 7.67
N HIS A 219 8.71 -2.72 6.75
CA HIS A 219 8.62 -3.06 5.33
C HIS A 219 9.99 -3.36 4.72
N ASP A 220 9.98 -4.05 3.58
CA ASP A 220 11.17 -4.45 2.81
C ASP A 220 12.21 -5.23 3.62
N LEU A 221 11.75 -6.05 4.58
CA LEU A 221 12.60 -6.81 5.52
C LEU A 221 13.51 -7.84 4.85
N GLN A 222 13.30 -8.15 3.57
CA GLN A 222 14.14 -9.04 2.77
C GLN A 222 15.45 -8.37 2.31
N ARG A 223 15.56 -7.05 2.45
CA ARG A 223 16.78 -6.27 2.10
C ARG A 223 17.20 -5.46 3.31
N PHE A 224 18.48 -5.50 3.65
CA PHE A 224 18.99 -4.73 4.79
C PHE A 224 19.18 -3.24 4.45
N ASP A 225 19.55 -2.94 3.23
CA ASP A 225 19.75 -1.56 2.77
C ASP A 225 18.69 -1.15 1.76
N ILE A 226 17.83 -0.24 2.16
CA ILE A 226 16.76 0.36 1.34
C ILE A 226 16.92 1.89 1.22
N SER A 227 18.13 2.40 1.43
CA SER A 227 18.42 3.84 1.41
C SER A 227 18.19 4.51 0.04
N GLY A 228 18.02 3.73 -1.03
CA GLY A 228 17.73 4.23 -2.40
C GLY A 228 18.99 4.76 -3.12
N PRO A 229 18.87 5.17 -4.39
CA PRO A 229 19.98 5.73 -5.14
C PRO A 229 20.45 7.08 -4.57
N VAL A 230 21.75 7.31 -4.60
CA VAL A 230 22.35 8.58 -4.15
C VAL A 230 22.02 9.66 -5.16
N GLN A 231 21.03 10.48 -4.91
CA GLN A 231 20.86 11.73 -5.64
C GLN A 231 21.67 12.84 -4.96
N ALA A 232 22.68 13.32 -5.68
CA ALA A 232 23.29 14.65 -5.64
C ALA A 232 24.06 15.14 -4.39
N SER A 233 24.27 14.37 -3.34
CA SER A 233 25.29 14.77 -2.33
C SER A 233 25.95 13.56 -1.69
N GLN A 234 26.97 13.03 -2.34
CA GLN A 234 27.81 11.93 -1.83
C GLN A 234 28.36 12.17 -0.41
N SER A 235 28.51 13.42 0.01
CA SER A 235 29.06 13.78 1.32
C SER A 235 28.15 13.49 2.53
N TYR A 236 26.90 13.07 2.34
CA TYR A 236 25.94 12.84 3.43
C TYR A 236 25.78 11.37 3.81
N ARG A 237 26.32 10.42 3.04
CA ARG A 237 26.19 8.97 3.27
C ARG A 237 27.36 8.34 4.06
N ASP A 238 28.47 9.01 4.18
CA ASP A 238 29.65 8.44 4.87
C ASP A 238 29.39 8.15 6.36
N ASP A 239 28.29 8.71 6.93
CA ASP A 239 27.87 8.51 8.32
C ASP A 239 26.61 7.64 8.49
N GLU A 240 26.21 6.84 7.50
CA GLU A 240 25.04 5.97 7.66
C GLU A 240 25.32 4.80 8.60
N THR A 241 24.99 4.99 9.87
CA THR A 241 25.08 3.93 10.88
C THR A 241 24.08 2.81 10.60
N ILE A 242 24.42 1.58 11.00
CA ILE A 242 23.54 0.40 10.96
C ILE A 242 22.15 0.72 11.54
N LEU A 243 22.11 1.50 12.62
CA LEU A 243 20.88 1.91 13.29
C LEU A 243 19.99 2.75 12.38
N LYS A 244 20.52 3.71 11.60
CA LYS A 244 19.77 4.48 10.62
C LYS A 244 19.14 3.58 9.55
N LYS A 245 19.90 2.63 9.01
CA LYS A 245 19.40 1.67 8.01
C LYS A 245 18.25 0.84 8.56
N MET A 246 18.31 0.41 9.82
CA MET A 246 17.20 -0.29 10.47
C MET A 246 15.93 0.59 10.58
N PHE A 247 16.08 1.88 10.91
CA PHE A 247 14.95 2.80 10.99
C PHE A 247 14.29 3.07 9.62
N TYR A 248 14.98 2.92 8.49
CA TYR A 248 14.36 3.07 7.18
C TYR A 248 13.19 2.11 6.95
N HIS A 249 13.23 0.94 7.57
CA HIS A 249 12.16 -0.05 7.48
C HIS A 249 10.93 0.28 8.32
N VAL A 250 10.99 1.29 9.20
CA VAL A 250 9.97 1.54 10.23
C VAL A 250 9.01 2.63 9.78
N ASN A 251 7.71 2.35 9.91
CA ASN A 251 6.65 3.36 9.88
C ASN A 251 5.86 3.27 11.17
N ILE A 252 5.51 4.41 11.74
CA ILE A 252 4.66 4.50 12.93
C ILE A 252 3.44 5.37 12.64
N GLY A 253 2.30 4.96 13.18
CA GLY A 253 1.05 5.69 13.05
C GLY A 253 0.24 5.70 14.34
N GLY A 254 -0.60 6.70 14.47
CA GLY A 254 -1.56 6.85 15.56
C GLY A 254 -2.92 7.26 15.03
N GLU A 255 -3.97 6.59 15.51
CA GLU A 255 -5.36 6.94 15.23
C GLU A 255 -6.08 7.28 16.55
N LEU A 256 -6.61 8.47 16.61
CA LEU A 256 -7.43 8.95 17.72
C LEU A 256 -8.90 9.00 17.27
N ASN A 257 -9.80 8.40 18.06
CA ASN A 257 -11.24 8.48 17.88
C ASN A 257 -11.88 9.20 19.09
N PRO A 258 -11.87 10.55 19.10
CA PRO A 258 -12.22 11.32 20.29
C PRO A 258 -13.66 11.11 20.75
N PHE A 259 -14.58 10.80 19.84
CA PHE A 259 -16.00 10.63 20.14
C PHE A 259 -16.45 9.15 20.10
N LYS A 260 -15.52 8.21 19.95
CA LYS A 260 -15.74 6.75 19.90
C LYS A 260 -16.73 6.27 18.83
N LYS A 261 -17.07 7.10 17.83
CA LYS A 261 -18.07 6.73 16.83
C LYS A 261 -17.69 7.10 15.40
N ASN A 262 -17.58 8.38 15.10
CA ASN A 262 -17.70 8.82 13.71
C ASN A 262 -16.51 9.62 13.20
N LEU A 263 -15.67 10.14 14.07
CA LEU A 263 -14.52 10.97 13.70
C LEU A 263 -13.21 10.25 14.05
N PHE A 264 -12.30 10.20 13.09
CA PHE A 264 -10.97 9.62 13.24
C PHE A 264 -9.94 10.68 12.85
N LEU A 265 -9.00 10.93 13.76
CA LEU A 265 -7.83 11.78 13.50
C LEU A 265 -6.61 10.88 13.46
N ARG A 266 -5.81 10.99 12.40
CA ARG A 266 -4.67 10.11 12.14
C ARG A 266 -3.41 10.91 11.94
N PHE A 267 -2.31 10.35 12.43
CA PHE A 267 -0.97 10.88 12.28
C PHE A 267 -0.02 9.74 11.95
N GLY A 268 0.91 9.99 11.06
CA GLY A 268 1.88 9.00 10.64
C GLY A 268 3.26 9.58 10.45
N PHE A 269 4.26 8.73 10.57
CA PHE A 269 5.64 9.05 10.31
C PHE A 269 6.34 7.90 9.59
N ASN A 270 6.96 8.23 8.47
CA ASN A 270 7.73 7.31 7.65
C ASN A 270 9.21 7.71 7.72
N PHE A 271 10.02 6.90 8.37
CA PHE A 271 11.43 7.19 8.56
C PHE A 271 12.20 7.17 7.23
N GLN A 272 11.92 6.23 6.33
CA GLN A 272 12.57 6.17 5.03
C GLN A 272 12.36 7.45 4.22
N LYS A 273 11.11 7.89 4.07
CA LYS A 273 10.78 9.14 3.38
C LYS A 273 11.44 10.35 4.04
N ARG A 274 11.48 10.37 5.37
CA ARG A 274 12.15 11.43 6.12
C ARG A 274 13.61 11.56 5.71
N TYR A 275 14.34 10.46 5.70
CA TYR A 275 15.78 10.47 5.40
C TYR A 275 16.08 10.64 3.90
N GLN A 276 15.27 10.08 3.02
CA GLN A 276 15.48 10.18 1.57
C GLN A 276 15.20 11.59 1.02
N MET A 277 14.23 12.30 1.62
CA MET A 277 13.75 13.58 1.10
C MET A 277 14.18 14.79 1.94
N MET A 278 14.98 14.61 2.97
CA MET A 278 15.47 15.69 3.82
C MET A 278 16.57 16.49 3.13
N LEU A 279 16.39 17.79 2.97
CA LEU A 279 17.45 18.73 2.59
C LEU A 279 18.12 19.31 3.85
N ARG A 280 19.45 19.45 3.81
CA ARG A 280 20.29 19.75 4.98
C ARG A 280 19.96 21.06 5.71
N ASN A 281 19.49 22.08 5.00
CA ASN A 281 19.37 23.45 5.52
C ASN A 281 17.93 24.00 5.52
N ILE A 282 16.92 23.16 5.25
CA ILE A 282 15.54 23.60 5.16
C ILE A 282 14.67 22.75 6.08
N PRO A 283 13.97 23.34 7.08
CA PRO A 283 13.01 22.62 7.90
C PRO A 283 11.87 22.08 7.01
N GLN A 284 11.59 20.80 7.11
CA GLN A 284 10.65 20.09 6.26
C GLN A 284 9.79 19.13 7.06
N LEU A 285 8.57 18.93 6.57
CA LEU A 285 7.64 17.92 7.07
C LEU A 285 7.73 16.58 6.31
N ALA A 286 8.79 16.38 5.48
CA ALA A 286 8.97 15.13 4.76
C ALA A 286 8.90 13.92 5.71
N GLY A 287 8.16 12.89 5.31
CA GLY A 287 7.90 11.71 6.13
C GLY A 287 6.74 11.84 7.11
N PHE A 288 6.23 13.05 7.40
CA PHE A 288 5.00 13.23 8.16
C PHE A 288 3.77 13.08 7.27
N SER A 289 2.73 12.49 7.84
CA SER A 289 1.40 12.40 7.25
C SER A 289 0.33 12.65 8.29
N SER A 290 -0.80 13.14 7.87
CA SER A 290 -1.97 13.32 8.72
C SER A 290 -3.25 13.05 7.93
N GLY A 291 -4.33 12.77 8.63
CA GLY A 291 -5.62 12.55 7.97
C GLY A 291 -6.79 12.64 8.93
N VAL A 292 -7.94 12.79 8.32
CA VAL A 292 -9.23 12.78 9.00
C VAL A 292 -10.15 11.78 8.32
N GLY A 293 -10.89 11.02 9.11
CA GLY A 293 -11.93 10.10 8.64
C GLY A 293 -13.25 10.39 9.32
N ILE A 294 -14.33 10.36 8.54
CA ILE A 294 -15.70 10.49 9.05
C ILE A 294 -16.47 9.25 8.60
N LYS A 295 -17.05 8.55 9.57
CA LYS A 295 -17.84 7.33 9.34
C LYS A 295 -19.31 7.61 9.59
N PHE A 296 -20.12 7.30 8.59
CA PHE A 296 -21.58 7.25 8.66
C PHE A 296 -22.04 5.79 8.76
N SER A 297 -23.35 5.57 8.89
CA SER A 297 -23.88 4.20 8.99
C SER A 297 -23.53 3.33 7.76
N SER A 298 -23.63 3.91 6.57
CA SER A 298 -23.54 3.19 5.29
C SER A 298 -22.27 3.47 4.52
N PHE A 299 -21.55 4.55 4.85
CA PHE A 299 -20.33 4.96 4.15
C PHE A 299 -19.33 5.65 5.08
N SER A 300 -18.09 5.71 4.67
CA SER A 300 -17.05 6.52 5.32
C SER A 300 -16.26 7.30 4.27
N LEU A 301 -15.85 8.50 4.67
CA LEU A 301 -14.98 9.38 3.91
C LEU A 301 -13.69 9.56 4.70
N ASP A 302 -12.58 9.35 4.05
CA ASP A 302 -11.26 9.56 4.60
C ASP A 302 -10.47 10.51 3.71
N TYR A 303 -9.76 11.44 4.32
CA TYR A 303 -8.87 12.37 3.65
C TYR A 303 -7.50 12.33 4.32
N ALA A 304 -6.44 12.34 3.53
CA ALA A 304 -5.08 12.39 4.02
C ALA A 304 -4.21 13.39 3.26
N ILE A 305 -3.27 13.95 3.99
CA ILE A 305 -2.21 14.81 3.47
C ILE A 305 -0.88 14.15 3.76
N ILE A 306 -0.03 14.05 2.73
CA ILE A 306 1.29 13.46 2.81
C ILE A 306 2.31 14.46 2.33
N SER A 307 3.29 14.76 3.16
CA SER A 307 4.43 15.57 2.74
C SER A 307 5.48 14.66 2.08
N ASN A 308 5.49 14.66 0.74
CA ASN A 308 6.45 13.88 -0.04
C ASN A 308 7.73 14.65 -0.36
N HIS A 309 7.65 15.98 -0.50
CA HIS A 309 8.79 16.86 -0.83
C HIS A 309 8.53 18.27 -0.28
N ILE A 310 9.54 19.13 -0.28
CA ILE A 310 9.43 20.54 0.19
C ILE A 310 8.32 21.29 -0.53
N SER A 311 8.20 21.06 -1.84
CA SER A 311 7.30 21.80 -2.73
C SER A 311 6.03 21.03 -3.11
N SER A 312 5.89 19.77 -2.67
CA SER A 312 4.74 18.96 -3.07
C SER A 312 4.11 18.23 -1.89
N VAL A 313 2.83 18.49 -1.73
CA VAL A 313 1.94 17.80 -0.82
C VAL A 313 1.01 16.94 -1.67
N SER A 314 0.91 15.65 -1.34
CA SER A 314 -0.05 14.76 -1.98
C SER A 314 -1.34 14.71 -1.18
N ASN A 315 -2.46 14.76 -1.89
CA ASN A 315 -3.80 14.68 -1.33
C ASN A 315 -4.42 13.33 -1.67
N VAL A 316 -5.03 12.71 -0.69
CA VAL A 316 -5.64 11.38 -0.82
C VAL A 316 -7.07 11.42 -0.31
N PHE A 317 -7.96 10.86 -1.10
CA PHE A 317 -9.38 10.69 -0.73
C PHE A 317 -9.74 9.21 -0.82
N SER A 318 -10.47 8.72 0.16
CA SER A 318 -11.05 7.37 0.14
C SER A 318 -12.54 7.45 0.50
N LEU A 319 -13.38 6.82 -0.33
CA LEU A 319 -14.80 6.62 -0.08
C LEU A 319 -15.02 5.11 0.07
N LYS A 320 -15.59 4.69 1.19
CA LYS A 320 -15.93 3.29 1.46
C LYS A 320 -17.43 3.19 1.73
N MET A 321 -18.10 2.21 1.13
CA MET A 321 -19.55 2.06 1.22
C MET A 321 -19.94 0.60 1.47
N ASN A 322 -20.97 0.41 2.30
CA ASN A 322 -21.63 -0.87 2.48
C ASN A 322 -22.87 -0.93 1.57
N LEU A 323 -22.79 -1.69 0.49
CA LEU A 323 -23.89 -1.82 -0.47
C LEU A 323 -25.15 -2.48 0.12
N SER A 324 -25.00 -3.34 1.13
CA SER A 324 -26.15 -3.96 1.80
C SER A 324 -27.08 -2.94 2.45
N SER A 325 -26.59 -1.75 2.78
CA SER A 325 -27.39 -0.68 3.36
C SER A 325 -28.33 0.00 2.36
N PHE A 326 -28.10 -0.19 1.07
CA PHE A 326 -28.86 0.43 -0.03
C PHE A 326 -29.82 -0.56 -0.71
N VAL A 327 -29.67 -1.86 -0.42
CA VAL A 327 -30.61 -2.88 -0.92
C VAL A 327 -31.81 -2.90 0.04
N PRO A 328 -33.04 -2.57 -0.41
CA PRO A 328 -34.22 -2.73 0.42
C PRO A 328 -34.29 -4.18 0.90
N ASN A 329 -34.55 -4.39 2.19
CA ASN A 329 -34.89 -5.72 2.69
C ASN A 329 -36.09 -6.25 1.93
N GLY A 330 -35.88 -6.90 0.79
CA GLY A 330 -36.90 -7.68 0.13
C GLY A 330 -37.40 -8.69 1.16
N LYS A 331 -38.69 -8.66 1.42
CA LYS A 331 -39.40 -9.60 2.28
C LYS A 331 -38.81 -10.99 2.00
N LYS A 332 -38.30 -11.66 3.01
CA LYS A 332 -38.17 -13.11 2.99
C LYS A 332 -39.59 -13.67 2.96
N ASP A 333 -40.08 -13.99 1.78
CA ASP A 333 -41.18 -14.91 1.61
C ASP A 333 -40.67 -16.34 1.81
#